data_a0a9d1b5c622978e025d0abad1fa1713
#
_entry.id   a0a9d1b5c622978e025d0abad1fa1713
#
_cell.length_a   1.000
_cell.length_b   1.000
_cell.length_c   1.000
_cell.angle_alpha   90.00
_cell.angle_beta   90.00
_cell.angle_gamma   90.00
#
_symmetry.space_group_name_H-M   'P 1'
#
loop_
_entity.id
_entity.type
_entity.pdbx_description
1 polymer ?
#
loop_
_entity_poly.entity_id
_entity_poly.type
_entity_poly.pdbx_seq_one_letter_code
_entity_poly.pdbx_strand_id
1 'polypeptide(L)'
;MKRLVIVALGLAAVGIASVFSTAPTAAQESEIAYVGPDACKKCHFKEHRAWKKTGLAKSLDVLKPTAEADDADLFKKKTAAKLDPAKDYSKDATCLQCHTTGYGKPGGYPADASKDAERAELMGSVSCEACHGPGGKYVAFKKAEMEKDKDAKFTFEQQAPMGLIQPDDANCKTCHNDKNPGNASDPYKFDKSKDLVHPQKKKKKKKK
;
A
#
# COMPACT_ATOMS: atom_id res chain seq x y z
N MET A 1 35.75 -74.98 -27.12
CA MET A 1 35.02 -73.82 -27.63
C MET A 1 34.29 -73.12 -26.48
N LYS A 2 34.90 -72.12 -25.90
CA LYS A 2 34.34 -71.38 -24.74
C LYS A 2 33.61 -70.12 -25.26
N ARG A 3 32.29 -70.07 -25.05
CA ARG A 3 31.48 -68.89 -25.40
C ARG A 3 31.58 -67.87 -24.30
N LEU A 4 32.09 -66.70 -24.64
CA LEU A 4 32.15 -65.55 -23.73
C LEU A 4 30.79 -64.81 -23.80
N VAL A 5 30.09 -64.68 -22.69
CA VAL A 5 28.88 -63.87 -22.58
C VAL A 5 29.27 -62.50 -22.01
N ILE A 6 29.11 -61.47 -22.85
CA ILE A 6 29.32 -60.08 -22.42
C ILE A 6 27.99 -59.54 -21.88
N VAL A 7 27.94 -59.25 -20.61
CA VAL A 7 26.80 -58.59 -19.97
C VAL A 7 27.07 -57.08 -20.05
N ALA A 8 26.28 -56.34 -20.82
CA ALA A 8 26.31 -54.90 -20.88
C ALA A 8 25.48 -54.32 -19.73
N LEU A 9 26.14 -53.70 -18.75
CA LEU A 9 25.46 -52.89 -17.74
C LEU A 9 25.09 -51.55 -18.33
N GLY A 10 23.79 -51.30 -18.51
CA GLY A 10 23.26 -49.97 -18.83
C GLY A 10 23.21 -49.09 -17.60
N LEU A 11 24.02 -48.01 -17.59
CA LEU A 11 23.89 -46.93 -16.60
C LEU A 11 22.72 -46.05 -17.00
N ALA A 12 21.62 -46.14 -16.23
CA ALA A 12 20.54 -45.14 -16.32
C ALA A 12 20.96 -43.88 -15.54
N ALA A 13 21.27 -42.82 -16.28
CA ALA A 13 21.49 -41.48 -15.69
C ALA A 13 20.15 -40.86 -15.31
N VAL A 14 19.83 -40.86 -14.03
CA VAL A 14 18.70 -40.11 -13.48
C VAL A 14 19.08 -38.63 -13.42
N GLY A 15 18.59 -37.85 -14.38
CA GLY A 15 18.74 -36.38 -14.38
C GLY A 15 17.86 -35.77 -13.30
N ILE A 16 18.46 -35.36 -12.19
CA ILE A 16 17.80 -34.51 -11.18
C ILE A 16 17.65 -33.10 -11.76
N ALA A 17 16.46 -32.77 -12.25
CA ALA A 17 16.11 -31.40 -12.61
C ALA A 17 16.02 -30.57 -11.32
N SER A 18 17.08 -29.84 -11.00
CA SER A 18 17.08 -28.86 -9.92
C SER A 18 16.21 -27.69 -10.33
N VAL A 19 14.99 -27.61 -9.79
CA VAL A 19 14.13 -26.41 -9.88
C VAL A 19 14.79 -25.33 -9.02
N PHE A 20 15.57 -24.44 -9.64
CA PHE A 20 16.05 -23.24 -9.01
C PHE A 20 14.85 -22.33 -8.77
N SER A 21 14.31 -22.37 -7.55
CA SER A 21 13.41 -21.34 -7.03
C SER A 21 14.26 -20.08 -6.80
N THR A 22 14.27 -19.17 -7.77
CA THR A 22 14.93 -17.87 -7.60
C THR A 22 14.09 -17.03 -6.66
N ALA A 23 14.48 -16.97 -5.40
CA ALA A 23 13.97 -15.94 -4.50
C ALA A 23 14.29 -14.56 -5.09
N PRO A 24 13.37 -13.58 -5.01
CA PRO A 24 13.63 -12.24 -5.51
C PRO A 24 14.88 -11.68 -4.82
N THR A 25 15.80 -11.10 -5.60
CA THR A 25 17.01 -10.49 -5.06
C THR A 25 16.64 -9.19 -4.31
N ALA A 26 17.46 -8.80 -3.33
CA ALA A 26 17.27 -7.56 -2.54
C ALA A 26 17.13 -6.29 -3.44
N ALA A 27 17.75 -6.29 -4.62
CA ALA A 27 17.60 -5.23 -5.62
C ALA A 27 16.18 -5.19 -6.22
N GLN A 28 15.54 -6.35 -6.41
CA GLN A 28 14.18 -6.46 -6.93
C GLN A 28 13.14 -6.08 -5.86
N GLU A 29 13.42 -6.35 -4.59
CA GLU A 29 12.60 -5.91 -3.46
C GLU A 29 12.66 -4.39 -3.26
N SER A 30 13.82 -3.74 -3.50
CA SER A 30 13.96 -2.28 -3.40
C SER A 30 13.19 -1.52 -4.48
N GLU A 31 12.98 -2.13 -5.66
CA GLU A 31 12.20 -1.52 -6.75
C GLU A 31 10.69 -1.48 -6.48
N ILE A 32 10.15 -2.39 -5.66
CA ILE A 32 8.73 -2.50 -5.32
C ILE A 32 8.47 -1.93 -3.91
N ALA A 33 9.41 -1.17 -3.35
CA ALA A 33 9.29 -0.63 -2.00
C ALA A 33 8.34 0.57 -1.93
N TYR A 34 7.70 0.73 -0.77
CA TYR A 34 6.99 1.95 -0.42
C TYR A 34 8.01 3.07 -0.11
N VAL A 35 7.73 4.29 -0.57
CA VAL A 35 8.66 5.43 -0.44
C VAL A 35 8.09 6.57 0.42
N GLY A 36 6.81 6.54 0.73
CA GLY A 36 6.12 7.51 1.57
C GLY A 36 5.56 8.71 0.81
N PRO A 37 4.62 9.43 1.44
CA PRO A 37 3.86 10.51 0.80
C PRO A 37 4.71 11.71 0.36
N ASP A 38 5.85 11.94 1.01
CA ASP A 38 6.72 13.08 0.67
C ASP A 38 7.42 12.89 -0.69
N ALA A 39 7.66 11.64 -1.12
CA ALA A 39 8.14 11.38 -2.48
C ALA A 39 7.12 11.78 -3.54
N CYS A 40 5.83 11.57 -3.28
CA CYS A 40 4.72 11.93 -4.18
C CYS A 40 4.49 13.43 -4.25
N LYS A 41 4.69 14.14 -3.12
CA LYS A 41 4.49 15.60 -2.99
C LYS A 41 5.24 16.40 -4.04
N LYS A 42 6.41 15.96 -4.48
CA LYS A 42 7.27 16.69 -5.42
C LYS A 42 6.56 16.93 -6.76
N CYS A 43 5.73 16.00 -7.23
CA CYS A 43 5.00 16.12 -8.50
C CYS A 43 3.48 16.30 -8.28
N HIS A 44 2.93 15.81 -7.16
CA HIS A 44 1.50 15.80 -6.84
C HIS A 44 1.16 16.70 -5.64
N PHE A 45 1.68 17.93 -5.66
CA PHE A 45 1.55 18.85 -4.53
C PHE A 45 0.09 19.18 -4.16
N LYS A 46 -0.78 19.33 -5.16
CA LYS A 46 -2.20 19.67 -4.93
C LYS A 46 -2.95 18.51 -4.26
N GLU A 47 -2.73 17.31 -4.75
CA GLU A 47 -3.31 16.06 -4.25
C GLU A 47 -2.80 15.78 -2.83
N HIS A 48 -1.49 15.89 -2.61
CA HIS A 48 -0.86 15.74 -1.30
C HIS A 48 -1.43 16.75 -0.28
N ARG A 49 -1.57 18.02 -0.67
CA ARG A 49 -2.12 19.07 0.20
C ARG A 49 -3.58 18.83 0.56
N ALA A 50 -4.37 18.27 -0.37
CA ALA A 50 -5.75 17.91 -0.12
C ALA A 50 -5.85 16.69 0.80
N TRP A 51 -5.08 15.64 0.52
CA TRP A 51 -5.00 14.44 1.36
C TRP A 51 -4.64 14.78 2.82
N LYS A 52 -3.69 15.65 3.07
CA LYS A 52 -3.30 16.08 4.43
C LYS A 52 -4.46 16.63 5.28
N LYS A 53 -5.56 17.04 4.65
CA LYS A 53 -6.76 17.57 5.33
C LYS A 53 -7.81 16.49 5.60
N THR A 54 -7.60 15.26 5.14
CA THR A 54 -8.54 14.14 5.30
C THR A 54 -8.27 13.35 6.58
N GLY A 55 -9.26 12.56 7.01
CA GLY A 55 -9.07 11.58 8.08
C GLY A 55 -8.04 10.50 7.75
N LEU A 56 -7.80 10.22 6.45
CA LEU A 56 -6.80 9.26 6.01
C LEU A 56 -5.38 9.64 6.44
N ALA A 57 -5.05 10.93 6.40
CA ALA A 57 -3.75 11.43 6.86
C ALA A 57 -3.55 11.34 8.38
N LYS A 58 -4.61 11.07 9.12
CA LYS A 58 -4.63 10.94 10.59
C LYS A 58 -5.10 9.55 11.04
N SER A 59 -5.08 8.58 10.14
CA SER A 59 -5.67 7.26 10.38
C SER A 59 -5.03 6.49 11.53
N LEU A 60 -3.75 6.69 11.81
CA LEU A 60 -3.09 6.10 12.97
C LEU A 60 -3.52 6.76 14.29
N ASP A 61 -3.78 8.07 14.26
CA ASP A 61 -4.15 8.82 15.48
C ASP A 61 -5.49 8.35 16.05
N VAL A 62 -6.44 7.93 15.22
CA VAL A 62 -7.74 7.45 15.68
C VAL A 62 -7.65 6.13 16.47
N LEU A 63 -6.51 5.43 16.38
CA LEU A 63 -6.27 4.20 17.15
C LEU A 63 -5.79 4.46 18.58
N LYS A 64 -5.33 5.68 18.89
CA LYS A 64 -4.84 6.06 20.21
C LYS A 64 -6.00 6.19 21.20
N PRO A 65 -5.76 6.11 22.53
CA PRO A 65 -6.77 6.40 23.54
C PRO A 65 -7.44 7.76 23.30
N THR A 66 -8.74 7.83 23.54
CA THR A 66 -9.53 9.05 23.31
C THR A 66 -10.47 9.26 24.48
N ALA A 67 -10.31 10.35 25.23
CA ALA A 67 -11.29 10.78 26.21
C ALA A 67 -12.44 11.55 25.54
N GLU A 68 -13.66 11.45 26.07
CA GLU A 68 -14.82 12.16 25.52
C GLU A 68 -14.64 13.68 25.53
N ALA A 69 -13.93 14.19 26.54
CA ALA A 69 -13.63 15.62 26.67
C ALA A 69 -12.65 16.14 25.60
N ASP A 70 -11.80 15.26 25.03
CA ASP A 70 -10.79 15.65 24.02
C ASP A 70 -11.36 15.56 22.60
N ASP A 71 -12.13 14.50 22.30
CA ASP A 71 -12.78 14.29 20.99
C ASP A 71 -14.06 13.46 21.17
N ALA A 72 -15.17 14.13 21.41
CA ALA A 72 -16.47 13.50 21.63
C ALA A 72 -16.96 12.72 20.39
N ASP A 73 -16.61 13.14 19.17
CA ASP A 73 -17.02 12.45 17.96
C ASP A 73 -16.26 11.15 17.77
N LEU A 74 -14.94 11.14 17.98
CA LEU A 74 -14.13 9.92 17.92
C LEU A 74 -14.50 8.96 19.05
N PHE A 75 -14.74 9.46 20.26
CA PHE A 75 -15.21 8.67 21.39
C PHE A 75 -16.51 7.92 21.06
N LYS A 76 -17.52 8.64 20.53
CA LYS A 76 -18.80 8.05 20.10
C LYS A 76 -18.62 7.02 18.99
N LYS A 77 -17.74 7.29 18.01
CA LYS A 77 -17.45 6.34 16.91
C LYS A 77 -16.81 5.06 17.41
N LYS A 78 -15.84 5.14 18.34
CA LYS A 78 -15.24 3.95 18.96
C LYS A 78 -16.27 3.14 19.71
N THR A 79 -17.11 3.79 20.53
CA THR A 79 -18.18 3.15 21.30
C THR A 79 -19.20 2.46 20.36
N ALA A 80 -19.63 3.13 19.29
CA ALA A 80 -20.54 2.57 18.30
C ALA A 80 -19.92 1.36 17.56
N ALA A 81 -18.62 1.39 17.33
CA ALA A 81 -17.83 0.28 16.77
C ALA A 81 -17.55 -0.85 17.79
N LYS A 82 -18.07 -0.76 19.03
CA LYS A 82 -17.83 -1.69 20.14
C LYS A 82 -16.35 -1.80 20.53
N LEU A 83 -15.60 -0.72 20.34
CA LEU A 83 -14.22 -0.58 20.78
C LEU A 83 -14.19 0.20 22.11
N ASP A 84 -13.24 -0.13 22.97
CA ASP A 84 -12.97 0.64 24.18
C ASP A 84 -12.23 1.95 23.80
N PRO A 85 -12.84 3.14 24.01
CA PRO A 85 -12.18 4.39 23.66
C PRO A 85 -10.88 4.67 24.43
N ALA A 86 -10.71 4.12 25.62
CA ALA A 86 -9.53 4.31 26.46
C ALA A 86 -8.36 3.37 26.07
N LYS A 87 -8.62 2.34 25.26
CA LYS A 87 -7.59 1.39 24.84
C LYS A 87 -6.75 1.95 23.69
N ASP A 88 -5.44 1.67 23.74
CA ASP A 88 -4.50 1.95 22.65
C ASP A 88 -4.47 0.79 21.65
N TYR A 89 -4.97 1.02 20.45
CA TYR A 89 -4.95 0.09 19.32
C TYR A 89 -3.81 0.37 18.34
N SER A 90 -2.97 1.38 18.58
CA SER A 90 -1.91 1.79 17.65
C SER A 90 -0.75 0.79 17.55
N LYS A 91 -0.81 -0.31 18.31
CA LYS A 91 0.14 -1.43 18.26
C LYS A 91 -0.52 -2.74 17.81
N ASP A 92 -1.82 -2.72 17.55
CA ASP A 92 -2.55 -3.91 17.11
C ASP A 92 -2.34 -4.13 15.60
N ALA A 93 -1.70 -5.23 15.24
CA ALA A 93 -1.41 -5.60 13.85
C ALA A 93 -2.68 -5.64 12.97
N THR A 94 -3.82 -6.07 13.55
CA THR A 94 -5.09 -6.13 12.82
C THR A 94 -5.58 -4.74 12.44
N CYS A 95 -5.42 -3.75 13.34
CA CYS A 95 -5.78 -2.36 13.07
C CYS A 95 -4.80 -1.69 12.11
N LEU A 96 -3.49 -1.92 12.33
CA LEU A 96 -2.42 -1.28 11.55
C LEU A 96 -2.47 -1.60 10.06
N GLN A 97 -2.95 -2.79 9.65
CA GLN A 97 -3.11 -3.17 8.25
C GLN A 97 -4.00 -2.19 7.46
N CYS A 98 -5.02 -1.62 8.11
CA CYS A 98 -5.96 -0.68 7.49
C CYS A 98 -5.67 0.79 7.82
N HIS A 99 -4.92 1.06 8.89
CA HIS A 99 -4.67 2.41 9.39
C HIS A 99 -3.28 2.96 9.06
N THR A 100 -2.44 2.18 8.38
CA THR A 100 -1.09 2.58 7.93
C THR A 100 -0.87 2.24 6.46
N THR A 101 0.21 2.72 5.88
CA THR A 101 0.57 2.41 4.49
C THR A 101 1.60 1.29 4.43
N GLY A 102 1.26 0.17 3.76
CA GLY A 102 2.18 -0.92 3.50
C GLY A 102 2.65 -1.66 4.76
N TYR A 103 1.77 -1.90 5.75
CA TYR A 103 2.10 -2.59 6.99
C TYR A 103 2.87 -3.90 6.73
N GLY A 104 4.06 -4.02 7.30
CA GLY A 104 4.93 -5.20 7.18
C GLY A 104 5.49 -5.47 5.78
N LYS A 105 5.33 -4.53 4.84
CA LYS A 105 5.88 -4.63 3.47
C LYS A 105 7.18 -3.83 3.33
N PRO A 106 8.05 -4.16 2.37
CA PRO A 106 9.30 -3.43 2.14
C PRO A 106 9.07 -1.91 1.98
N GLY A 107 9.72 -1.11 2.83
CA GLY A 107 9.58 0.35 2.86
C GLY A 107 8.24 0.88 3.37
N GLY A 108 7.28 0.01 3.75
CA GLY A 108 6.01 0.37 4.36
C GLY A 108 6.12 0.60 5.87
N TYR A 109 4.97 0.68 6.54
CA TYR A 109 4.92 0.75 8.00
C TYR A 109 5.53 -0.52 8.61
N PRO A 110 6.55 -0.42 9.50
CA PRO A 110 7.23 -1.58 10.04
C PRO A 110 6.30 -2.42 10.94
N ALA A 111 6.42 -3.75 10.88
CA ALA A 111 5.66 -4.64 11.75
C ALA A 111 5.99 -4.41 13.24
N ASP A 112 7.21 -3.94 13.52
CA ASP A 112 7.65 -3.48 14.84
C ASP A 112 8.14 -2.03 14.72
N ALA A 113 7.27 -1.08 15.07
CA ALA A 113 7.55 0.36 14.97
C ALA A 113 8.71 0.81 15.88
N SER A 114 9.06 0.04 16.92
CA SER A 114 10.18 0.38 17.81
C SER A 114 11.56 0.19 17.15
N LYS A 115 11.62 -0.63 16.10
CA LYS A 115 12.86 -0.91 15.35
C LYS A 115 13.14 0.11 14.25
N ASP A 116 12.12 0.83 13.78
CA ASP A 116 12.25 1.87 12.76
C ASP A 116 11.18 2.95 13.00
N ALA A 117 11.42 3.79 14.00
CA ALA A 117 10.48 4.82 14.42
C ALA A 117 10.29 5.91 13.33
N GLU A 118 11.34 6.25 12.59
CA GLU A 118 11.28 7.22 11.50
C GLU A 118 10.37 6.71 10.37
N ARG A 119 10.51 5.44 9.99
CA ARG A 119 9.65 4.81 8.99
C ARG A 119 8.21 4.68 9.49
N ALA A 120 8.01 4.33 10.77
CA ALA A 120 6.70 4.26 11.37
C ALA A 120 6.00 5.62 11.37
N GLU A 121 6.69 6.71 11.65
CA GLU A 121 6.14 8.08 11.54
C GLU A 121 5.76 8.41 10.09
N LEU A 122 6.66 8.17 9.14
CA LEU A 122 6.45 8.47 7.72
C LEU A 122 5.26 7.69 7.13
N MET A 123 5.09 6.43 7.52
CA MET A 123 4.09 5.51 6.96
C MET A 123 2.86 5.34 7.86
N GLY A 124 2.79 6.05 8.99
CA GLY A 124 1.73 6.00 10.01
C GLY A 124 0.42 6.66 9.60
N SER A 125 0.04 6.52 8.33
CA SER A 125 -1.22 7.04 7.78
C SER A 125 -1.64 6.22 6.56
N VAL A 126 -2.91 6.28 6.17
CA VAL A 126 -3.37 5.79 4.87
C VAL A 126 -3.01 6.86 3.83
N SER A 127 -1.84 6.72 3.21
CA SER A 127 -1.29 7.69 2.25
C SER A 127 -1.49 7.26 0.79
N CYS A 128 -0.87 8.00 -0.13
CA CYS A 128 -1.00 7.79 -1.58
C CYS A 128 -0.81 6.32 -1.98
N GLU A 129 0.22 5.68 -1.47
CA GLU A 129 0.61 4.33 -1.85
C GLU A 129 -0.31 3.23 -1.29
N ALA A 130 -1.12 3.53 -0.27
CA ALA A 130 -2.15 2.60 0.21
C ALA A 130 -3.23 2.33 -0.86
N CYS A 131 -3.48 3.32 -1.73
CA CYS A 131 -4.45 3.24 -2.81
C CYS A 131 -3.79 3.05 -4.18
N HIS A 132 -2.63 3.68 -4.42
CA HIS A 132 -1.98 3.71 -5.73
C HIS A 132 -0.87 2.66 -5.91
N GLY A 133 -0.61 1.83 -4.89
CA GLY A 133 0.47 0.84 -4.89
C GLY A 133 1.84 1.41 -4.50
N PRO A 134 2.84 0.54 -4.24
CA PRO A 134 4.18 0.94 -3.83
C PRO A 134 4.86 1.79 -4.91
N GLY A 135 5.33 2.97 -4.53
CA GLY A 135 5.75 4.02 -5.46
C GLY A 135 7.22 4.01 -5.86
N GLY A 136 8.06 3.13 -5.30
CA GLY A 136 9.51 3.18 -5.52
C GLY A 136 9.88 3.17 -7.01
N LYS A 137 9.41 2.18 -7.75
CA LYS A 137 9.66 2.04 -9.19
C LYS A 137 9.03 3.17 -10.00
N TYR A 138 7.80 3.57 -9.64
CA TYR A 138 7.11 4.69 -10.29
C TYR A 138 7.88 6.02 -10.11
N VAL A 139 8.33 6.34 -8.91
CA VAL A 139 9.08 7.56 -8.62
C VAL A 139 10.42 7.57 -9.37
N ALA A 140 11.13 6.44 -9.40
CA ALA A 140 12.37 6.29 -10.15
C ALA A 140 12.16 6.53 -11.67
N PHE A 141 11.15 5.89 -12.25
CA PHE A 141 10.76 6.09 -13.65
C PHE A 141 10.44 7.55 -13.94
N LYS A 142 9.57 8.17 -13.15
CA LYS A 142 9.18 9.59 -13.34
C LYS A 142 10.38 10.51 -13.27
N LYS A 143 11.29 10.28 -12.33
CA LYS A 143 12.50 11.10 -12.18
C LYS A 143 13.39 10.97 -13.40
N ALA A 144 13.69 9.75 -13.87
CA ALA A 144 14.54 9.52 -15.02
C ALA A 144 13.97 10.13 -16.31
N GLU A 145 12.65 10.03 -16.53
CA GLU A 145 12.03 10.60 -17.72
C GLU A 145 11.95 12.13 -17.67
N MET A 146 11.70 12.72 -16.49
CA MET A 146 11.67 14.18 -16.34
C MET A 146 13.07 14.84 -16.37
N GLU A 147 14.14 14.07 -16.15
CA GLU A 147 15.51 14.52 -16.38
C GLU A 147 15.79 14.69 -17.89
N LYS A 148 15.16 13.87 -18.77
CA LYS A 148 15.27 13.95 -20.23
C LYS A 148 14.36 15.06 -20.80
N ASP A 149 13.13 15.13 -20.31
CA ASP A 149 12.12 16.12 -20.73
C ASP A 149 11.27 16.54 -19.51
N LYS A 150 11.44 17.76 -19.06
CA LYS A 150 10.72 18.33 -17.90
C LYS A 150 9.21 18.39 -18.10
N ASP A 151 8.75 18.48 -19.34
CA ASP A 151 7.34 18.56 -19.72
C ASP A 151 6.75 17.20 -20.11
N ALA A 152 7.49 16.10 -19.96
CA ALA A 152 7.08 14.75 -20.28
C ALA A 152 5.73 14.41 -19.62
N LYS A 153 4.78 13.95 -20.43
CA LYS A 153 3.46 13.48 -20.01
C LYS A 153 3.36 11.99 -20.23
N PHE A 154 2.81 11.29 -19.25
CA PHE A 154 2.69 9.84 -19.29
C PHE A 154 1.23 9.43 -19.17
N THR A 155 0.83 8.42 -19.94
CA THR A 155 -0.46 7.76 -19.79
C THR A 155 -0.42 6.79 -18.61
N PHE A 156 -1.59 6.31 -18.18
CA PHE A 156 -1.66 5.30 -17.13
C PHE A 156 -0.98 4.00 -17.58
N GLU A 157 -1.18 3.59 -18.84
CA GLU A 157 -0.63 2.37 -19.43
C GLU A 157 0.91 2.34 -19.39
N GLN A 158 1.55 3.51 -19.55
CA GLN A 158 3.00 3.65 -19.43
C GLN A 158 3.48 3.56 -17.98
N GLN A 159 2.64 3.90 -17.02
CA GLN A 159 2.97 3.95 -15.59
C GLN A 159 2.57 2.68 -14.83
N ALA A 160 1.55 1.96 -15.29
CA ALA A 160 1.07 0.73 -14.65
C ALA A 160 2.16 -0.35 -14.47
N PRO A 161 3.08 -0.59 -15.44
CA PRO A 161 4.19 -1.54 -15.26
C PRO A 161 5.16 -1.16 -14.13
N MET A 162 5.12 0.09 -13.67
CA MET A 162 5.92 0.59 -12.54
C MET A 162 5.21 0.37 -11.18
N GLY A 163 4.16 -0.44 -11.14
CA GLY A 163 3.40 -0.74 -9.93
C GLY A 163 2.29 0.27 -9.61
N LEU A 164 2.05 1.26 -10.48
CA LEU A 164 0.97 2.22 -10.27
C LEU A 164 -0.40 1.54 -10.46
N ILE A 165 -1.25 1.66 -9.45
CA ILE A 165 -2.63 1.18 -9.46
C ILE A 165 -3.58 2.37 -9.64
N GLN A 166 -4.62 2.20 -10.46
CA GLN A 166 -5.76 3.11 -10.48
C GLN A 166 -6.80 2.59 -9.49
N PRO A 167 -7.01 3.28 -8.36
CA PRO A 167 -7.90 2.79 -7.32
C PRO A 167 -9.34 2.64 -7.78
N ASP A 168 -9.97 1.54 -7.40
CA ASP A 168 -11.36 1.22 -7.63
C ASP A 168 -12.08 0.83 -6.32
N ASP A 169 -13.33 0.40 -6.43
CA ASP A 169 -14.12 -0.07 -5.28
C ASP A 169 -13.47 -1.29 -4.58
N ALA A 170 -12.85 -2.20 -5.33
CA ALA A 170 -12.20 -3.37 -4.78
C ALA A 170 -10.98 -2.99 -3.92
N ASN A 171 -10.18 -2.02 -4.37
CA ASN A 171 -9.06 -1.49 -3.57
C ASN A 171 -9.56 -0.88 -2.24
N CYS A 172 -10.64 -0.11 -2.28
CA CYS A 172 -11.19 0.50 -1.07
C CYS A 172 -11.72 -0.56 -0.08
N LYS A 173 -12.34 -1.62 -0.59
CA LYS A 173 -12.87 -2.73 0.21
C LYS A 173 -11.79 -3.62 0.84
N THR A 174 -10.52 -3.47 0.51
CA THR A 174 -9.46 -4.14 1.27
C THR A 174 -9.45 -3.73 2.74
N CYS A 175 -9.83 -2.48 3.03
CA CYS A 175 -9.94 -1.94 4.39
C CYS A 175 -11.41 -1.67 4.80
N HIS A 176 -12.25 -1.20 3.86
CA HIS A 176 -13.66 -0.90 4.11
C HIS A 176 -14.54 -2.13 3.89
N ASN A 177 -14.42 -3.13 4.74
CA ASN A 177 -15.14 -4.41 4.69
C ASN A 177 -15.72 -4.78 6.06
N ASP A 178 -16.40 -5.92 6.15
CA ASP A 178 -17.10 -6.36 7.36
C ASP A 178 -16.17 -6.68 8.55
N LYS A 179 -14.86 -6.83 8.32
CA LYS A 179 -13.85 -7.00 9.38
C LYS A 179 -13.46 -5.68 10.03
N ASN A 180 -13.80 -4.55 9.41
CA ASN A 180 -13.55 -3.23 9.97
C ASN A 180 -14.68 -2.87 10.94
N PRO A 181 -14.43 -2.74 12.26
CA PRO A 181 -15.48 -2.43 13.25
C PRO A 181 -16.21 -1.13 12.94
N GLY A 182 -15.53 -0.11 12.40
CA GLY A 182 -16.12 1.17 12.03
C GLY A 182 -17.10 1.08 10.84
N ASN A 183 -16.95 0.08 9.97
CA ASN A 183 -17.82 -0.09 8.81
C ASN A 183 -19.25 -0.50 9.18
N ALA A 184 -19.45 -1.13 10.33
CA ALA A 184 -20.78 -1.51 10.81
C ALA A 184 -21.62 -0.30 11.21
N SER A 185 -20.99 0.76 11.75
CA SER A 185 -21.68 1.99 12.20
C SER A 185 -21.80 3.03 11.07
N ASP A 186 -20.89 3.04 10.12
CA ASP A 186 -20.88 3.94 8.95
C ASP A 186 -20.40 3.18 7.71
N PRO A 187 -21.31 2.45 7.02
CA PRO A 187 -20.98 1.62 5.89
C PRO A 187 -20.38 2.43 4.74
N TYR A 188 -19.21 2.01 4.29
CA TYR A 188 -18.51 2.61 3.16
C TYR A 188 -19.34 2.57 1.86
N LYS A 189 -19.33 3.69 1.12
CA LYS A 189 -19.98 3.83 -0.19
C LYS A 189 -19.01 4.49 -1.17
N PHE A 190 -18.49 3.72 -2.13
CA PHE A 190 -17.48 4.17 -3.08
C PHE A 190 -17.86 5.48 -3.80
N ASP A 191 -19.04 5.56 -4.37
CA ASP A 191 -19.48 6.72 -5.13
C ASP A 191 -19.56 8.01 -4.33
N LYS A 192 -19.77 7.91 -3.01
CA LYS A 192 -19.79 9.06 -2.10
C LYS A 192 -18.41 9.40 -1.56
N SER A 193 -17.53 8.42 -1.44
CA SER A 193 -16.25 8.56 -0.72
C SER A 193 -15.07 8.86 -1.64
N LYS A 194 -15.09 8.40 -2.89
CA LYS A 194 -13.97 8.54 -3.83
C LYS A 194 -13.51 10.00 -4.06
N ASP A 195 -14.45 10.95 -4.03
CA ASP A 195 -14.14 12.37 -4.27
C ASP A 195 -13.65 13.10 -2.99
N LEU A 196 -13.72 12.43 -1.81
CA LEU A 196 -13.29 12.98 -0.54
C LEU A 196 -11.78 12.80 -0.28
N VAL A 197 -11.12 11.91 -1.01
CA VAL A 197 -9.69 11.57 -0.78
C VAL A 197 -8.77 12.71 -1.23
N HIS A 198 -8.98 13.21 -2.43
CA HIS A 198 -8.31 14.37 -3.00
C HIS A 198 -9.08 14.90 -4.22
N PRO A 199 -8.82 16.15 -4.67
CA PRO A 199 -9.53 16.75 -5.79
C PRO A 199 -9.42 15.91 -7.05
N GLN A 200 -10.57 15.54 -7.62
CA GLN A 200 -10.63 14.86 -8.90
C GLN A 200 -10.50 15.90 -10.03
N LYS A 201 -9.80 15.55 -11.11
CA LYS A 201 -9.80 16.38 -12.32
C LYS A 201 -11.23 16.48 -12.86
N LYS A 202 -11.84 17.66 -12.78
CA LYS A 202 -13.16 17.87 -13.38
C LYS A 202 -13.06 17.53 -14.87
N LYS A 203 -13.82 16.53 -15.34
CA LYS A 203 -13.97 16.26 -16.78
C LYS A 203 -14.44 17.56 -17.42
N LYS A 204 -13.64 18.17 -18.30
CA LYS A 204 -14.10 19.31 -19.09
C LYS A 204 -15.36 18.86 -19.82
N LYS A 205 -16.53 19.43 -19.48
CA LYS A 205 -17.75 19.23 -20.28
C LYS A 205 -17.39 19.70 -21.68
N LYS A 206 -17.34 18.79 -22.66
CA LYS A 206 -17.28 19.17 -24.07
C LYS A 206 -18.54 20.02 -24.29
N LYS A 207 -18.36 21.31 -24.52
CA LYS A 207 -19.45 22.13 -25.06
C LYS A 207 -19.79 21.51 -26.42
N LYS A 208 -21.01 21.01 -26.55
CA LYS A 208 -21.62 20.68 -27.84
C LYS A 208 -21.89 21.95 -28.58
#